data_41bdf81df30c123cd5e4adf790279c51
#
_entry.id   41bdf81df30c123cd5e4adf790279c51
#
_cell.length_a   1.000
_cell.length_b   1.000
_cell.length_c   1.000
_cell.angle_alpha   90.00
_cell.angle_beta   90.00
_cell.angle_gamma   90.00
#
_symmetry.space_group_name_H-M   'P 1'
#
loop_
_entity.id
_entity.type
_entity.pdbx_description
1 polymer ?
#
loop_
_entity_poly.entity_id
_entity_poly.type
_entity_poly.pdbx_seq_one_letter_code
_entity_poly.pdbx_strand_id
1 'polypeptide(L)'
;MPRESGLGGGGNLRSILRFRALATLAGLALTAAACGAGGGADRPGGEDAATSTSAAAPITTAAPTTTTAPPFEGWVDPASSGQPYGDTVPGLLTFRGNPTRTYYGQGPVPTNPQVLWSYPGSAMCSESSEGDETRVWCGSGWTGQPAVFERNGVTWVVFGAYDRAVHFLDAATGADLRPPFPTGDIIKGSVTVDPDGYPIVYTGSRDNFYRALAIDRNPVQELWSLSADAVSPTMWNNDWDGSGLVIDDHLFEGGENSQFHVVKLNRAGGTGEADPVTVAPQLIFNTPGWDDQLLADIGDTSVSIENSVAISGNTAYFANSGGLVQGWDIGPLLPGGAGPSAVTRTFRFWTGDDTDASVVIDDEGMLYVASEYERSTARSAEVGQIMKLDPTKPDDPLVWSIPDMGANPAGVWATPAIHRGTLIVPTNGGRLLGIDRADGQILWEKSLPGPTWQSPVVVDDVLIQGDCNGFLHAYDVSQPRADPPELWTL
;
A
#
# COMPACT_ATOMS: atom_id res chain seq x y z
N MET A 1 57.16 -10.38 -15.93
CA MET A 1 56.79 -11.21 -14.77
C MET A 1 55.76 -10.46 -14.00
N PRO A 2 54.51 -10.88 -14.01
CA PRO A 2 53.43 -10.24 -13.24
C PRO A 2 53.30 -10.88 -11.86
N ARG A 3 52.90 -10.11 -10.88
CA ARG A 3 52.39 -10.62 -9.59
C ARG A 3 50.89 -10.42 -9.54
N GLU A 4 50.22 -11.53 -9.44
CA GLU A 4 48.81 -11.62 -9.04
C GLU A 4 48.63 -11.13 -7.62
N SER A 5 47.58 -10.36 -7.38
CA SER A 5 46.98 -10.21 -6.08
C SER A 5 45.47 -10.32 -6.24
N GLY A 6 44.95 -11.52 -5.92
CA GLY A 6 43.52 -11.76 -5.79
C GLY A 6 42.99 -11.06 -4.55
N LEU A 7 41.83 -10.46 -4.71
CA LEU A 7 40.94 -10.11 -3.61
C LEU A 7 39.63 -10.83 -3.85
N GLY A 8 39.41 -11.90 -3.07
CA GLY A 8 38.12 -12.57 -2.96
C GLY A 8 37.24 -11.73 -2.04
N GLY A 9 36.18 -11.17 -2.60
CA GLY A 9 35.04 -10.66 -1.86
C GLY A 9 34.00 -11.77 -1.79
N GLY A 10 33.93 -12.45 -0.64
CA GLY A 10 32.84 -13.37 -0.34
C GLY A 10 31.66 -12.57 0.24
N GLY A 11 30.72 -12.18 -0.57
CA GLY A 11 29.42 -11.71 -0.11
C GLY A 11 28.58 -12.93 0.28
N ASN A 12 28.09 -12.94 1.48
CA ASN A 12 27.17 -13.96 1.98
C ASN A 12 25.77 -13.78 1.35
N LEU A 13 25.53 -14.45 0.25
CA LEU A 13 24.18 -14.74 -0.24
C LEU A 13 23.56 -15.85 0.63
N ARG A 14 22.87 -15.48 1.67
CA ARG A 14 21.99 -16.38 2.43
C ARG A 14 20.79 -15.62 2.92
N SER A 15 19.80 -15.40 2.05
CA SER A 15 18.40 -15.36 2.44
C SER A 15 17.51 -15.19 1.21
N ILE A 16 17.29 -16.27 0.49
CA ILE A 16 16.10 -16.42 -0.34
C ILE A 16 15.60 -17.84 -0.09
N LEU A 17 14.44 -17.91 0.51
CA LEU A 17 13.70 -19.10 0.88
C LEU A 17 13.68 -20.17 -0.21
N ARG A 18 14.24 -21.34 0.10
CA ARG A 18 14.04 -22.55 -0.68
C ARG A 18 12.69 -23.18 -0.30
N PHE A 19 11.63 -22.83 -1.00
CA PHE A 19 10.40 -23.62 -0.98
C PHE A 19 10.55 -24.80 -1.95
N ARG A 20 10.76 -26.00 -1.43
CA ARG A 20 10.48 -27.26 -2.12
C ARG A 20 9.04 -27.64 -1.81
N ALA A 21 8.16 -27.49 -2.79
CA ALA A 21 6.83 -28.07 -2.77
C ALA A 21 6.94 -29.60 -2.88
N LEU A 22 6.56 -30.32 -1.83
CA LEU A 22 6.19 -31.74 -1.92
C LEU A 22 4.67 -31.82 -2.08
N ALA A 23 4.24 -32.13 -3.29
CA ALA A 23 2.86 -32.52 -3.55
C ALA A 23 2.68 -33.98 -3.15
N THR A 24 1.85 -34.24 -2.15
CA THR A 24 1.28 -35.57 -1.86
C THR A 24 -0.22 -35.51 -2.09
N LEU A 25 -0.67 -36.17 -3.15
CA LEU A 25 -2.08 -36.47 -3.39
C LEU A 25 -2.58 -37.49 -2.35
N ALA A 26 -3.66 -37.15 -1.65
CA ALA A 26 -4.51 -38.15 -1.00
C ALA A 26 -5.98 -37.74 -1.25
N GLY A 27 -6.63 -38.49 -2.12
CA GLY A 27 -8.06 -38.37 -2.34
C GLY A 27 -8.87 -38.99 -1.22
N LEU A 28 -9.98 -38.36 -0.85
CA LEU A 28 -11.05 -39.00 -0.09
C LEU A 28 -12.41 -38.52 -0.61
N ALA A 29 -13.28 -39.50 -0.81
CA ALA A 29 -14.59 -39.35 -1.40
C ALA A 29 -15.62 -38.78 -0.42
N LEU A 30 -16.49 -37.90 -0.93
CA LEU A 30 -17.71 -37.45 -0.22
C LEU A 30 -18.84 -38.39 -0.47
N THR A 31 -19.54 -38.79 0.60
CA THR A 31 -20.89 -39.32 0.54
C THR A 31 -21.88 -38.29 1.10
N ALA A 32 -22.88 -37.98 0.28
CA ALA A 32 -24.01 -37.13 0.63
C ALA A 32 -25.06 -37.89 1.42
N ALA A 33 -25.68 -37.25 2.39
CA ALA A 33 -26.98 -37.68 2.95
C ALA A 33 -27.85 -36.44 3.18
N ALA A 34 -28.98 -36.44 2.47
CA ALA A 34 -30.07 -35.50 2.64
C ALA A 34 -31.13 -36.09 3.57
N CYS A 35 -31.91 -35.23 4.25
CA CYS A 35 -33.28 -35.34 4.75
C CYS A 35 -33.48 -34.22 5.78
N GLY A 36 -34.52 -33.39 5.81
CA GLY A 36 -35.85 -33.44 5.31
C GLY A 36 -36.79 -32.77 6.30
N ALA A 37 -37.46 -31.73 5.87
CA ALA A 37 -38.82 -31.29 6.09
C ALA A 37 -39.48 -31.19 7.51
N GLY A 38 -40.25 -30.09 7.62
CA GLY A 38 -41.47 -29.94 8.40
C GLY A 38 -41.41 -28.70 9.30
N GLY A 39 -42.17 -27.65 9.12
CA GLY A 39 -43.57 -27.51 8.96
C GLY A 39 -44.13 -26.69 10.09
N GLY A 40 -44.82 -25.58 9.79
CA GLY A 40 -46.11 -25.21 10.22
C GLY A 40 -46.29 -23.97 11.10
N ALA A 41 -46.81 -22.92 10.48
CA ALA A 41 -47.96 -22.08 10.86
C ALA A 41 -48.19 -21.67 12.34
N ASP A 42 -48.39 -20.36 12.61
CA ASP A 42 -49.68 -19.68 12.69
C ASP A 42 -49.50 -18.21 13.18
N ARG A 43 -50.25 -17.32 12.52
CA ARG A 43 -50.66 -15.99 13.03
C ARG A 43 -51.94 -16.14 13.83
N PRO A 44 -52.33 -15.23 14.75
CA PRO A 44 -53.03 -14.01 14.31
C PRO A 44 -52.92 -12.75 15.21
N GLY A 45 -53.38 -11.66 14.62
CA GLY A 45 -54.33 -10.68 15.19
C GLY A 45 -53.78 -9.50 15.92
N GLY A 46 -53.90 -8.40 15.41
CA GLY A 46 -54.16 -7.07 15.43
C GLY A 46 -54.82 -6.46 16.65
N GLU A 47 -54.52 -5.14 16.91
CA GLU A 47 -55.51 -4.18 17.36
C GLU A 47 -54.94 -2.75 17.33
N ASP A 48 -55.78 -1.84 16.91
CA ASP A 48 -55.62 -0.39 16.72
C ASP A 48 -55.39 0.38 18.03
N ALA A 49 -54.60 1.46 17.97
CA ALA A 49 -54.73 2.56 18.91
C ALA A 49 -54.35 3.90 18.30
N ALA A 50 -55.34 4.68 18.19
CA ALA A 50 -55.59 6.13 18.10
C ALA A 50 -54.42 7.10 18.04
N THR A 51 -54.48 7.94 17.01
CA THR A 51 -53.86 9.24 16.81
C THR A 51 -54.26 10.28 17.87
N SER A 52 -53.29 10.96 18.52
CA SER A 52 -53.48 12.25 19.12
C SER A 52 -52.54 13.28 18.49
N THR A 53 -53.14 14.20 17.73
CA THR A 53 -52.46 15.37 17.16
C THR A 53 -52.27 16.43 18.23
N SER A 54 -51.04 16.74 18.58
CA SER A 54 -50.69 17.97 19.31
C SER A 54 -49.90 18.87 18.39
N ALA A 55 -50.43 20.05 18.06
CA ALA A 55 -49.78 21.07 17.27
C ALA A 55 -48.69 21.75 18.10
N ALA A 56 -47.43 21.58 17.70
CA ALA A 56 -46.31 22.34 18.23
C ALA A 56 -46.07 23.59 17.35
N ALA A 57 -45.87 24.74 17.99
CA ALA A 57 -45.53 26.01 17.37
C ALA A 57 -44.15 25.92 16.65
N PRO A 58 -43.93 26.71 15.57
CA PRO A 58 -42.67 26.67 14.83
C PRO A 58 -41.56 27.30 15.69
N ILE A 59 -40.57 26.47 16.05
CA ILE A 59 -39.29 26.94 16.57
C ILE A 59 -38.45 27.34 15.35
N THR A 60 -38.20 28.62 15.20
CA THR A 60 -37.25 29.16 14.22
C THR A 60 -35.84 28.82 14.71
N THR A 61 -35.30 27.68 14.30
CA THR A 61 -33.90 27.37 14.46
C THR A 61 -33.11 28.20 13.45
N ALA A 62 -32.30 29.15 13.95
CA ALA A 62 -31.26 29.78 13.15
C ALA A 62 -30.36 28.70 12.60
N ALA A 63 -30.12 28.69 11.28
CA ALA A 63 -29.17 27.79 10.63
C ALA A 63 -27.80 27.98 11.28
N PRO A 64 -27.08 26.92 11.62
CA PRO A 64 -25.72 27.05 12.10
C PRO A 64 -24.88 27.69 10.98
N THR A 65 -24.26 28.81 11.28
CA THR A 65 -23.22 29.40 10.45
C THR A 65 -22.03 28.42 10.46
N THR A 66 -21.90 27.58 9.46
CA THR A 66 -20.69 26.81 9.23
C THR A 66 -19.57 27.80 8.86
N THR A 67 -18.79 28.19 9.85
CA THR A 67 -17.47 28.76 9.61
C THR A 67 -16.61 27.63 9.06
N THR A 68 -16.44 27.58 7.74
CA THR A 68 -15.43 26.75 7.12
C THR A 68 -14.08 27.18 7.68
N ALA A 69 -13.34 26.22 8.27
CA ALA A 69 -11.95 26.45 8.63
C ALA A 69 -11.17 26.93 7.38
N PRO A 70 -10.16 27.80 7.53
CA PRO A 70 -9.32 28.14 6.39
C PRO A 70 -8.69 26.89 5.79
N PRO A 71 -8.44 26.84 4.47
CA PRO A 71 -7.75 25.73 3.81
C PRO A 71 -6.43 25.45 4.51
N PHE A 72 -6.05 24.17 4.59
CA PHE A 72 -4.75 23.77 5.11
C PHE A 72 -3.64 24.30 4.21
N GLU A 73 -2.62 24.94 4.79
CA GLU A 73 -1.46 25.48 4.07
C GLU A 73 -0.26 24.51 4.18
N GLY A 74 -0.28 23.40 3.47
CA GLY A 74 0.77 22.37 3.48
C GLY A 74 0.52 21.31 2.40
N TRP A 75 1.35 20.27 2.36
CA TRP A 75 1.23 19.21 1.36
C TRP A 75 -0.01 18.33 1.57
N VAL A 76 -0.23 17.87 2.79
CA VAL A 76 -1.34 16.95 3.11
C VAL A 76 -1.99 17.38 4.42
N ASP A 77 -3.27 17.72 4.39
CA ASP A 77 -4.02 17.99 5.61
C ASP A 77 -4.05 16.72 6.48
N PRO A 78 -3.51 16.74 7.71
CA PRO A 78 -3.57 15.59 8.62
C PRO A 78 -4.99 15.06 8.86
N ALA A 79 -6.00 15.93 8.79
CA ALA A 79 -7.41 15.55 8.92
C ALA A 79 -7.92 14.71 7.72
N SER A 80 -7.15 14.59 6.62
CA SER A 80 -7.49 13.73 5.48
C SER A 80 -7.18 12.25 5.71
N SER A 81 -6.59 11.87 6.85
CA SER A 81 -6.41 10.46 7.21
C SER A 81 -7.76 9.73 7.20
N GLY A 82 -7.81 8.55 6.55
CA GLY A 82 -9.04 7.80 6.35
C GLY A 82 -10.01 8.35 5.28
N GLN A 83 -9.66 9.45 4.60
CA GLN A 83 -10.46 10.03 3.54
C GLN A 83 -9.94 9.65 2.14
N PRO A 84 -10.78 9.74 1.09
CA PRO A 84 -10.33 9.54 -0.30
C PRO A 84 -9.16 10.44 -0.69
N TYR A 85 -8.42 10.03 -1.72
CA TYR A 85 -7.33 10.81 -2.31
C TYR A 85 -7.87 11.90 -3.25
N GLY A 86 -8.29 13.04 -2.67
CA GLY A 86 -8.97 14.09 -3.40
C GLY A 86 -10.43 13.77 -3.70
N ASP A 87 -11.10 14.67 -4.45
CA ASP A 87 -12.52 14.61 -4.80
C ASP A 87 -12.77 14.65 -6.32
N THR A 88 -11.70 14.78 -7.13
CA THR A 88 -11.80 14.94 -8.58
C THR A 88 -12.01 13.62 -9.31
N VAL A 89 -11.30 12.55 -8.89
CA VAL A 89 -11.40 11.22 -9.48
C VAL A 89 -11.91 10.24 -8.42
N PRO A 90 -13.16 9.74 -8.56
CA PRO A 90 -13.68 8.73 -7.63
C PRO A 90 -12.94 7.40 -7.78
N GLY A 91 -12.46 6.83 -6.68
CA GLY A 91 -11.84 5.51 -6.70
C GLY A 91 -10.72 5.30 -5.68
N LEU A 92 -10.01 4.19 -5.84
CA LEU A 92 -8.74 3.86 -5.19
C LEU A 92 -7.61 4.17 -6.17
N LEU A 93 -6.95 5.32 -6.00
CA LEU A 93 -6.04 5.86 -7.01
C LEU A 93 -4.57 5.50 -6.78
N THR A 94 -4.22 5.05 -5.59
CA THR A 94 -2.84 4.74 -5.17
C THR A 94 -2.86 3.63 -4.13
N PHE A 95 -1.72 3.08 -3.80
CA PHE A 95 -1.60 2.09 -2.73
C PHE A 95 -2.16 2.62 -1.41
N ARG A 96 -3.05 1.85 -0.77
CA ARG A 96 -3.77 2.23 0.48
C ARG A 96 -4.54 3.56 0.35
N GLY A 97 -4.91 3.92 -0.87
CA GLY A 97 -5.96 4.85 -1.26
C GLY A 97 -5.75 6.33 -0.99
N ASN A 98 -4.79 6.75 -0.17
CA ASN A 98 -4.53 8.16 0.12
C ASN A 98 -3.09 8.42 0.60
N PRO A 99 -2.66 9.69 0.75
CA PRO A 99 -1.28 10.02 1.15
C PRO A 99 -0.86 9.49 2.53
N THR A 100 -1.76 9.29 3.47
CA THR A 100 -1.48 8.72 4.80
C THR A 100 -1.55 7.18 4.83
N ARG A 101 -1.89 6.55 3.70
CA ARG A 101 -2.01 5.08 3.51
C ARG A 101 -3.13 4.46 4.35
N THR A 102 -4.27 5.16 4.52
CA THR A 102 -5.36 4.81 5.46
C THR A 102 -6.74 4.73 4.83
N TYR A 103 -6.88 4.82 3.51
CA TYR A 103 -8.16 4.73 2.81
C TYR A 103 -8.25 3.47 1.96
N TYR A 104 -9.34 2.70 2.11
CA TYR A 104 -9.46 1.36 1.49
C TYR A 104 -10.64 1.23 0.54
N GLY A 105 -11.34 2.33 0.24
CA GLY A 105 -12.50 2.36 -0.63
C GLY A 105 -13.82 2.49 0.11
N GLN A 106 -14.91 2.38 -0.63
CA GLN A 106 -16.29 2.48 -0.15
C GLN A 106 -17.09 1.27 -0.64
N GLY A 107 -18.01 0.77 0.22
CA GLY A 107 -18.87 -0.36 -0.08
C GLY A 107 -20.03 -0.05 -1.04
N PRO A 108 -20.97 -0.98 -1.11
CA PRO A 108 -21.09 -2.12 -0.22
C PRO A 108 -20.16 -3.29 -0.58
N VAL A 109 -19.70 -4.03 0.44
CA VAL A 109 -19.00 -5.29 0.26
C VAL A 109 -20.00 -6.41 -0.02
N PRO A 110 -19.76 -7.32 -0.99
CA PRO A 110 -20.69 -8.42 -1.28
C PRO A 110 -20.80 -9.38 -0.09
N THR A 111 -22.03 -9.80 0.22
CA THR A 111 -22.32 -10.77 1.28
C THR A 111 -22.23 -12.23 0.80
N ASN A 112 -22.26 -12.45 -0.51
CA ASN A 112 -22.09 -13.74 -1.17
C ASN A 112 -21.28 -13.54 -2.44
N PRO A 113 -19.93 -13.39 -2.31
CA PRO A 113 -19.08 -13.09 -3.44
C PRO A 113 -19.04 -14.22 -4.46
N GLN A 114 -18.89 -13.87 -5.73
CA GLN A 114 -18.70 -14.80 -6.83
C GLN A 114 -17.64 -14.24 -7.78
N VAL A 115 -16.84 -15.14 -8.35
CA VAL A 115 -15.91 -14.77 -9.42
C VAL A 115 -16.71 -14.47 -10.69
N LEU A 116 -16.68 -13.20 -11.13
CA LEU A 116 -17.37 -12.77 -12.35
C LEU A 116 -16.53 -13.03 -13.59
N TRP A 117 -15.23 -12.82 -13.49
CA TRP A 117 -14.26 -13.05 -14.57
C TRP A 117 -12.87 -13.30 -13.98
N SER A 118 -11.96 -13.83 -14.79
CA SER A 118 -10.53 -13.99 -14.50
C SER A 118 -9.72 -13.46 -15.67
N TYR A 119 -8.65 -12.75 -15.41
CA TYR A 119 -7.78 -12.15 -16.42
C TYR A 119 -6.30 -12.54 -16.17
N PRO A 120 -5.53 -12.82 -17.20
CA PRO A 120 -5.89 -13.07 -18.62
C PRO A 120 -6.30 -14.53 -18.89
N GLY A 121 -6.59 -15.32 -17.87
CA GLY A 121 -6.92 -16.75 -18.00
C GLY A 121 -5.71 -17.69 -17.98
N SER A 122 -4.50 -17.14 -17.85
CA SER A 122 -3.22 -17.84 -17.65
C SER A 122 -2.36 -17.06 -16.66
N ALA A 123 -1.34 -17.69 -16.08
CA ALA A 123 -0.43 -16.99 -15.18
C ALA A 123 0.37 -15.91 -15.94
N MET A 124 0.45 -14.71 -15.37
CA MET A 124 1.26 -13.59 -15.87
C MET A 124 2.68 -13.79 -15.39
N CYS A 125 3.54 -14.36 -16.23
CA CYS A 125 4.89 -14.76 -15.85
C CYS A 125 5.94 -14.23 -16.82
N SER A 126 7.13 -13.88 -16.28
CA SER A 126 8.33 -13.68 -17.07
C SER A 126 9.60 -14.05 -16.27
N GLU A 127 10.71 -14.21 -16.98
CA GLU A 127 12.03 -14.29 -16.35
C GLU A 127 12.48 -12.89 -15.93
N SER A 128 13.01 -12.77 -14.72
CA SER A 128 13.63 -11.54 -14.21
C SER A 128 14.82 -11.88 -13.33
N SER A 129 15.82 -10.99 -13.32
CA SER A 129 17.07 -11.19 -12.59
C SER A 129 17.20 -10.20 -11.44
N GLU A 130 17.73 -10.70 -10.31
CA GLU A 130 18.11 -9.90 -9.16
C GLU A 130 19.57 -10.28 -8.81
N GLY A 131 20.50 -9.34 -9.00
CA GLY A 131 21.91 -9.66 -8.97
C GLY A 131 22.27 -10.73 -9.99
N ASP A 132 22.90 -11.82 -9.54
CA ASP A 132 23.31 -12.97 -10.38
C ASP A 132 22.23 -14.06 -10.49
N GLU A 133 21.08 -13.91 -9.81
CA GLU A 133 20.01 -14.90 -9.79
C GLU A 133 18.93 -14.53 -10.81
N THR A 134 18.64 -15.46 -11.75
CA THR A 134 17.52 -15.34 -12.69
C THR A 134 16.49 -16.41 -12.39
N ARG A 135 15.22 -16.00 -12.28
CA ARG A 135 14.09 -16.91 -12.04
C ARG A 135 12.83 -16.45 -12.76
N VAL A 136 11.87 -17.38 -12.89
CA VAL A 136 10.53 -17.08 -13.39
C VAL A 136 9.69 -16.53 -12.25
N TRP A 137 9.15 -15.33 -12.44
CA TRP A 137 8.23 -14.66 -11.55
C TRP A 137 6.83 -14.74 -12.14
N CYS A 138 5.81 -15.03 -11.30
CA CYS A 138 4.42 -15.15 -11.74
C CYS A 138 3.48 -14.40 -10.79
N GLY A 139 2.57 -13.60 -11.34
CA GLY A 139 1.55 -12.86 -10.58
C GLY A 139 1.47 -11.39 -10.93
N SER A 140 0.89 -10.62 -10.03
CA SER A 140 0.71 -9.17 -10.14
C SER A 140 1.52 -8.36 -9.13
N GLY A 141 2.58 -8.95 -8.58
CA GLY A 141 3.41 -8.34 -7.55
C GLY A 141 2.84 -8.52 -6.14
N TRP A 142 3.72 -8.78 -5.19
CA TRP A 142 3.35 -8.94 -3.78
C TRP A 142 3.06 -7.60 -3.09
N THR A 143 3.67 -6.52 -3.56
CA THR A 143 3.40 -5.14 -3.12
C THR A 143 2.29 -4.48 -3.93
N GLY A 144 1.84 -5.11 -5.03
CA GLY A 144 0.93 -4.51 -5.99
C GLY A 144 -0.52 -4.47 -5.50
N GLN A 145 -1.12 -3.30 -5.59
CA GLN A 145 -2.56 -3.08 -5.44
C GLN A 145 -3.08 -2.48 -6.75
N PRO A 146 -4.12 -3.05 -7.37
CA PRO A 146 -4.77 -2.41 -8.51
C PRO A 146 -5.34 -1.04 -8.14
N ALA A 147 -5.17 -0.05 -9.00
CA ALA A 147 -5.98 1.16 -8.94
C ALA A 147 -7.35 0.86 -9.56
N VAL A 148 -8.42 1.32 -8.90
CA VAL A 148 -9.80 1.15 -9.35
C VAL A 148 -10.48 2.51 -9.33
N PHE A 149 -10.90 3.03 -10.49
CA PHE A 149 -11.41 4.38 -10.59
C PHE A 149 -12.42 4.58 -11.72
N GLU A 150 -13.24 5.60 -11.59
CA GLU A 150 -14.22 5.98 -12.59
C GLU A 150 -13.63 6.93 -13.64
N ARG A 151 -13.80 6.57 -14.91
CA ARG A 151 -13.46 7.44 -16.04
C ARG A 151 -14.43 7.27 -17.20
N ASN A 152 -15.06 8.38 -17.64
CA ASN A 152 -16.01 8.41 -18.77
C ASN A 152 -17.17 7.40 -18.61
N GLY A 153 -17.67 7.19 -17.38
CA GLY A 153 -18.77 6.28 -17.07
C GLY A 153 -18.39 4.80 -17.10
N VAL A 154 -17.10 4.49 -17.05
CA VAL A 154 -16.58 3.11 -16.94
C VAL A 154 -15.69 3.03 -15.73
N THR A 155 -15.82 1.95 -14.94
CA THR A 155 -14.90 1.64 -13.85
C THR A 155 -13.68 0.92 -14.41
N TRP A 156 -12.52 1.55 -14.30
CA TRP A 156 -11.24 1.01 -14.74
C TRP A 156 -10.57 0.24 -13.61
N VAL A 157 -9.90 -0.87 -13.96
CA VAL A 157 -8.93 -1.57 -13.11
C VAL A 157 -7.58 -1.49 -13.81
N VAL A 158 -6.58 -0.88 -13.14
CA VAL A 158 -5.24 -0.72 -13.70
C VAL A 158 -4.21 -1.30 -12.74
N PHE A 159 -3.30 -2.14 -13.25
CA PHE A 159 -2.26 -2.77 -12.44
C PHE A 159 -1.03 -3.15 -13.28
N GLY A 160 0.12 -3.22 -12.63
CA GLY A 160 1.33 -3.82 -13.17
C GLY A 160 1.41 -5.31 -12.85
N ALA A 161 2.13 -6.10 -13.67
CA ALA A 161 2.26 -7.53 -13.47
C ALA A 161 3.64 -8.08 -13.83
N TYR A 162 3.87 -9.33 -13.45
CA TYR A 162 5.13 -10.05 -13.73
C TYR A 162 5.28 -10.52 -15.19
N ASP A 163 4.29 -10.28 -16.04
CA ASP A 163 4.40 -10.47 -17.49
C ASP A 163 5.02 -9.25 -18.22
N ARG A 164 5.59 -8.28 -17.45
CA ARG A 164 6.24 -7.06 -17.95
C ARG A 164 5.26 -6.11 -18.62
N ALA A 165 4.06 -5.96 -18.06
CA ALA A 165 3.06 -5.07 -18.63
C ALA A 165 2.23 -4.36 -17.58
N VAL A 166 1.72 -3.17 -17.94
CA VAL A 166 0.63 -2.49 -17.25
C VAL A 166 -0.67 -2.81 -17.98
N HIS A 167 -1.66 -3.31 -17.27
CA HIS A 167 -2.98 -3.71 -17.79
C HIS A 167 -4.04 -2.68 -17.45
N PHE A 168 -5.01 -2.50 -18.36
CA PHE A 168 -6.09 -1.52 -18.28
C PHE A 168 -7.41 -2.19 -18.60
N LEU A 169 -8.18 -2.58 -17.59
CA LEU A 169 -9.36 -3.41 -17.73
C LEU A 169 -10.65 -2.67 -17.36
N ASP A 170 -11.75 -3.08 -17.98
CA ASP A 170 -13.12 -2.79 -17.54
C ASP A 170 -13.45 -3.67 -16.32
N ALA A 171 -13.74 -3.06 -15.18
CA ALA A 171 -14.04 -3.77 -13.94
C ALA A 171 -15.27 -4.67 -14.04
N ALA A 172 -16.25 -4.32 -14.87
CA ALA A 172 -17.48 -5.10 -15.02
C ALA A 172 -17.28 -6.38 -15.82
N THR A 173 -16.37 -6.38 -16.79
CA THR A 173 -16.24 -7.45 -17.79
C THR A 173 -14.89 -8.15 -17.81
N GLY A 174 -13.84 -7.55 -17.24
CA GLY A 174 -12.46 -8.00 -17.35
C GLY A 174 -11.86 -7.80 -18.75
N ALA A 175 -12.54 -7.08 -19.65
CA ALA A 175 -12.04 -6.83 -21.00
C ALA A 175 -11.01 -5.69 -21.02
N ASP A 176 -10.05 -5.77 -21.94
CA ASP A 176 -9.07 -4.71 -22.15
C ASP A 176 -9.72 -3.41 -22.63
N LEU A 177 -9.58 -2.34 -21.87
CA LEU A 177 -9.95 -0.96 -22.27
C LEU A 177 -8.85 -0.31 -23.12
N ARG A 178 -7.63 -0.75 -22.92
CA ARG A 178 -6.43 -0.40 -23.71
C ARG A 178 -5.56 -1.63 -23.88
N PRO A 179 -4.80 -1.75 -24.97
CA PRO A 179 -3.74 -2.74 -25.06
C PRO A 179 -2.78 -2.60 -23.89
N PRO A 180 -2.27 -3.71 -23.29
CA PRO A 180 -1.28 -3.64 -22.23
C PRO A 180 -0.06 -2.81 -22.65
N PHE A 181 0.44 -1.97 -21.74
CA PHE A 181 1.65 -1.20 -21.99
C PHE A 181 2.87 -2.02 -21.57
N PRO A 182 3.78 -2.37 -22.50
CA PRO A 182 4.93 -3.21 -22.17
C PRO A 182 6.03 -2.43 -21.44
N THR A 183 6.65 -3.08 -20.46
CA THR A 183 7.88 -2.64 -19.79
C THR A 183 9.05 -3.58 -20.13
N GLY A 184 10.27 -3.17 -19.83
CA GLY A 184 11.47 -3.97 -20.10
C GLY A 184 11.63 -5.13 -19.13
N ASP A 185 11.04 -5.07 -17.93
CA ASP A 185 11.08 -6.09 -16.88
C ASP A 185 9.77 -6.09 -16.05
N ILE A 186 9.68 -6.96 -15.05
CA ILE A 186 8.51 -7.14 -14.19
C ILE A 186 8.13 -5.86 -13.45
N ILE A 187 6.85 -5.79 -13.06
CA ILE A 187 6.31 -4.72 -12.21
C ILE A 187 5.86 -5.37 -10.90
N LYS A 188 6.49 -4.99 -9.78
CA LYS A 188 6.15 -5.47 -8.43
C LYS A 188 5.21 -4.51 -7.71
N GLY A 189 5.37 -3.22 -7.95
CA GLY A 189 4.69 -2.15 -7.23
C GLY A 189 3.27 -1.86 -7.70
N SER A 190 2.63 -0.95 -6.98
CA SER A 190 1.30 -0.44 -7.31
C SER A 190 1.38 0.73 -8.28
N VAL A 191 0.34 0.86 -9.10
CA VAL A 191 0.17 2.04 -9.95
C VAL A 191 -0.50 3.17 -9.15
N THR A 192 -0.25 4.43 -9.56
CA THR A 192 -0.98 5.60 -9.08
C THR A 192 -1.69 6.28 -10.25
N VAL A 193 -2.98 6.54 -10.10
CA VAL A 193 -3.77 7.36 -11.02
C VAL A 193 -3.70 8.80 -10.56
N ASP A 194 -3.58 9.73 -11.50
CA ASP A 194 -3.51 11.16 -11.21
C ASP A 194 -4.78 11.64 -10.46
N PRO A 195 -4.66 12.13 -9.21
CA PRO A 195 -5.82 12.49 -8.38
C PRO A 195 -6.51 13.78 -8.83
N ASP A 196 -5.82 14.63 -9.60
CA ASP A 196 -6.35 15.92 -10.09
C ASP A 196 -7.13 15.78 -11.41
N GLY A 197 -7.27 14.54 -11.91
CA GLY A 197 -8.06 14.21 -13.10
C GLY A 197 -7.29 14.26 -14.42
N TYR A 198 -6.00 14.55 -14.42
CA TYR A 198 -5.20 14.34 -15.62
C TYR A 198 -5.22 12.87 -16.02
N PRO A 199 -5.38 12.56 -17.31
CA PRO A 199 -5.43 11.17 -17.77
C PRO A 199 -4.06 10.50 -17.77
N ILE A 200 -3.44 10.40 -16.59
CA ILE A 200 -2.10 9.86 -16.38
C ILE A 200 -2.13 8.73 -15.34
N VAL A 201 -1.36 7.69 -15.61
CA VAL A 201 -1.02 6.63 -14.66
C VAL A 201 0.48 6.65 -14.44
N TYR A 202 0.89 6.56 -13.18
CA TYR A 202 2.28 6.52 -12.77
C TYR A 202 2.62 5.12 -12.27
N THR A 203 3.80 4.59 -12.64
CA THR A 203 4.23 3.24 -12.26
C THR A 203 5.73 3.05 -12.43
N GLY A 204 6.30 2.23 -11.58
CA GLY A 204 7.67 1.76 -11.70
C GLY A 204 7.78 0.38 -12.34
N SER A 205 8.99 -0.07 -12.63
CA SER A 205 9.33 -1.41 -13.11
C SER A 205 10.80 -1.71 -12.79
N ARG A 206 11.14 -2.98 -12.70
CA ARG A 206 12.53 -3.45 -12.53
C ARG A 206 13.42 -3.14 -13.76
N ASP A 207 12.87 -2.59 -14.81
CA ASP A 207 13.61 -2.16 -15.99
C ASP A 207 14.34 -0.82 -15.81
N ASN A 208 14.54 -0.34 -14.59
CA ASN A 208 15.23 0.91 -14.25
C ASN A 208 14.37 2.17 -14.34
N PHE A 209 13.08 2.11 -14.71
CA PHE A 209 12.31 3.32 -14.97
C PHE A 209 11.02 3.43 -14.16
N TYR A 210 10.82 4.61 -13.54
CA TYR A 210 9.52 5.10 -13.09
C TYR A 210 8.90 5.95 -14.20
N ARG A 211 7.59 5.77 -14.51
CA ARG A 211 6.96 6.31 -15.71
C ARG A 211 5.70 7.10 -15.44
N ALA A 212 5.41 8.08 -16.33
CA ALA A 212 4.12 8.71 -16.50
C ALA A 212 3.52 8.24 -17.84
N LEU A 213 2.38 7.57 -17.79
CA LEU A 213 1.68 6.96 -18.91
C LEU A 213 0.37 7.69 -19.20
N ALA A 214 0.20 8.23 -20.43
CA ALA A 214 -1.02 8.87 -20.87
C ALA A 214 -2.08 7.85 -21.29
N ILE A 215 -3.25 7.86 -20.62
CA ILE A 215 -4.39 6.96 -20.90
C ILE A 215 -5.51 7.63 -21.71
N ASP A 216 -5.35 8.89 -22.11
CA ASP A 216 -6.27 9.61 -22.98
C ASP A 216 -6.14 9.22 -24.47
N ARG A 217 -5.19 8.40 -24.80
CA ARG A 217 -4.91 7.92 -26.16
C ARG A 217 -4.86 6.39 -26.24
N ASN A 218 -4.99 5.87 -27.46
CA ASN A 218 -4.95 4.44 -27.74
C ASN A 218 -4.01 4.15 -28.91
N PRO A 219 -2.90 3.42 -28.73
CA PRO A 219 -2.45 2.81 -27.45
C PRO A 219 -2.03 3.85 -26.41
N VAL A 220 -1.92 3.41 -25.15
CA VAL A 220 -1.31 4.19 -24.05
C VAL A 220 0.11 4.60 -24.44
N GLN A 221 0.50 5.82 -24.07
CA GLN A 221 1.80 6.39 -24.45
C GLN A 221 2.59 6.81 -23.19
N GLU A 222 3.86 6.43 -23.13
CA GLU A 222 4.79 7.03 -22.18
C GLU A 222 5.02 8.50 -22.51
N LEU A 223 4.81 9.37 -21.53
CA LEU A 223 5.08 10.81 -21.63
C LEU A 223 6.46 11.16 -21.08
N TRP A 224 6.89 10.42 -20.07
CA TRP A 224 8.14 10.64 -19.37
C TRP A 224 8.52 9.42 -18.56
N SER A 225 9.84 9.28 -18.33
CA SER A 225 10.40 8.31 -17.40
C SER A 225 11.58 8.88 -16.63
N LEU A 226 11.76 8.41 -15.38
CA LEU A 226 12.89 8.68 -14.51
C LEU A 226 13.71 7.39 -14.36
N SER A 227 14.98 7.44 -14.78
CA SER A 227 15.92 6.36 -14.51
C SER A 227 16.36 6.37 -13.06
N ALA A 228 16.45 5.20 -12.42
CA ALA A 228 17.03 5.04 -11.10
C ALA A 228 18.50 5.50 -11.05
N ASP A 229 19.20 5.46 -12.19
CA ASP A 229 20.57 5.94 -12.35
C ASP A 229 20.71 7.45 -12.57
N ALA A 230 19.59 8.19 -12.62
CA ALA A 230 19.61 9.65 -12.85
C ALA A 230 20.20 10.45 -11.67
N VAL A 231 20.40 9.81 -10.53
CA VAL A 231 20.92 10.41 -9.29
C VAL A 231 22.15 9.65 -8.79
N SER A 232 22.94 10.27 -7.91
CA SER A 232 24.13 9.66 -7.30
C SER A 232 24.39 10.29 -5.93
N PRO A 233 24.85 9.51 -4.93
CA PRO A 233 25.12 8.08 -4.97
C PRO A 233 23.86 7.24 -4.97
N THR A 234 23.93 6.00 -5.49
CA THR A 234 22.88 4.97 -5.37
C THR A 234 23.45 3.77 -4.66
N MET A 235 22.56 3.00 -4.01
CA MET A 235 22.89 1.72 -3.38
C MET A 235 21.85 0.68 -3.79
N TRP A 236 22.20 -0.59 -3.69
CA TRP A 236 21.38 -1.75 -3.94
C TRP A 236 21.01 -1.93 -5.43
N ASN A 237 19.81 -1.63 -5.85
CA ASN A 237 19.25 -2.04 -7.13
C ASN A 237 18.67 -0.84 -7.91
N ASN A 238 17.99 -1.09 -9.01
CA ASN A 238 17.40 -0.07 -9.88
C ASN A 238 15.89 -0.27 -10.12
N ASP A 239 15.23 -1.07 -9.28
CA ASP A 239 13.79 -1.32 -9.31
C ASP A 239 12.98 -0.18 -8.66
N TRP A 240 11.68 -0.17 -8.90
CA TRP A 240 10.73 0.80 -8.35
C TRP A 240 9.49 0.04 -7.86
N ASP A 241 9.45 -0.26 -6.58
CA ASP A 241 8.40 -1.06 -5.93
C ASP A 241 7.33 -0.22 -5.25
N GLY A 242 7.67 0.99 -4.85
CA GLY A 242 6.74 1.91 -4.22
C GLY A 242 5.58 2.33 -5.12
N SER A 243 4.54 2.88 -4.51
CA SER A 243 3.45 3.60 -5.17
C SER A 243 3.60 5.08 -4.89
N GLY A 244 4.00 5.85 -5.89
CA GLY A 244 4.22 7.29 -5.76
C GLY A 244 2.96 8.05 -5.38
N LEU A 245 3.16 9.19 -4.75
CA LEU A 245 2.10 10.16 -4.47
C LEU A 245 2.21 11.35 -5.41
N VAL A 246 1.08 11.82 -5.92
CA VAL A 246 0.99 13.03 -6.74
C VAL A 246 0.18 14.08 -6.00
N ILE A 247 0.82 15.16 -5.56
CA ILE A 247 0.20 16.23 -4.78
C ILE A 247 0.66 17.57 -5.36
N ASP A 248 -0.26 18.48 -5.65
CA ASP A 248 0.04 19.83 -6.13
C ASP A 248 1.10 19.85 -7.28
N ASP A 249 0.87 19.03 -8.30
CA ASP A 249 1.77 18.89 -9.46
C ASP A 249 3.16 18.31 -9.14
N HIS A 250 3.33 17.64 -8.00
CA HIS A 250 4.58 16.99 -7.61
C HIS A 250 4.39 15.49 -7.37
N LEU A 251 5.33 14.70 -7.85
CA LEU A 251 5.45 13.26 -7.59
C LEU A 251 6.48 13.03 -6.49
N PHE A 252 6.12 12.22 -5.50
CA PHE A 252 6.98 11.79 -4.39
C PHE A 252 7.14 10.27 -4.48
N GLU A 253 8.39 9.79 -4.60
CA GLU A 253 8.66 8.36 -4.83
C GLU A 253 9.97 7.93 -4.17
N GLY A 254 9.98 6.72 -3.60
CA GLY A 254 11.17 5.99 -3.17
C GLY A 254 11.57 4.94 -4.20
N GLY A 255 12.86 4.66 -4.36
CA GLY A 255 13.33 3.63 -5.28
C GLY A 255 14.28 2.64 -4.63
N GLU A 256 14.42 1.44 -5.21
CA GLU A 256 15.43 0.48 -4.79
C GLU A 256 16.87 0.98 -5.02
N ASN A 257 17.06 2.07 -5.78
CA ASN A 257 18.31 2.83 -5.82
C ASN A 257 18.65 3.53 -4.49
N SER A 258 17.81 3.27 -3.48
CA SER A 258 17.91 3.79 -2.11
C SER A 258 17.81 5.32 -2.04
N GLN A 259 17.13 5.95 -2.99
CA GLN A 259 16.90 7.39 -3.01
C GLN A 259 15.42 7.72 -2.89
N PHE A 260 15.09 8.75 -2.14
CA PHE A 260 13.79 9.41 -2.18
C PHE A 260 13.85 10.56 -3.19
N HIS A 261 12.81 10.67 -4.04
CA HIS A 261 12.76 11.62 -5.14
C HIS A 261 11.53 12.50 -5.04
N VAL A 262 11.66 13.78 -5.41
CA VAL A 262 10.54 14.70 -5.62
C VAL A 262 10.67 15.32 -7.01
N VAL A 263 9.65 15.09 -7.84
CA VAL A 263 9.61 15.53 -9.24
C VAL A 263 8.44 16.48 -9.43
N LYS A 264 8.71 17.69 -9.89
CA LYS A 264 7.65 18.58 -10.35
C LYS A 264 7.21 18.16 -11.75
N LEU A 265 5.94 17.82 -11.93
CA LEU A 265 5.43 17.19 -13.16
C LEU A 265 5.19 18.18 -14.30
N ASN A 266 4.78 19.42 -13.99
CA ASN A 266 4.40 20.45 -14.95
C ASN A 266 3.37 19.92 -15.96
N ARG A 267 2.25 19.38 -15.44
CA ARG A 267 1.15 18.79 -16.21
C ARG A 267 0.36 19.87 -16.93
N ALA A 268 -0.09 19.57 -18.15
CA ALA A 268 -0.95 20.45 -18.94
C ALA A 268 -1.84 19.66 -19.90
N GLY A 269 -2.93 20.27 -20.37
CA GLY A 269 -3.88 19.65 -21.28
C GLY A 269 -4.72 18.54 -20.64
N GLY A 270 -5.12 17.54 -21.41
CA GLY A 270 -5.90 16.39 -20.92
C GLY A 270 -7.41 16.61 -20.90
N THR A 271 -7.90 17.71 -21.49
CA THR A 271 -9.34 18.06 -21.50
C THR A 271 -10.13 17.38 -22.64
N GLY A 272 -9.46 16.63 -23.50
CA GLY A 272 -10.08 15.87 -24.60
C GLY A 272 -9.12 15.61 -25.75
N GLU A 273 -9.61 14.99 -26.83
CA GLU A 273 -8.78 14.61 -28.00
C GLU A 273 -8.06 15.79 -28.66
N ALA A 274 -8.66 16.99 -28.61
CA ALA A 274 -8.06 18.19 -29.20
C ALA A 274 -7.00 18.84 -28.29
N ASP A 275 -6.91 18.40 -27.05
CA ASP A 275 -5.99 18.92 -26.03
C ASP A 275 -5.44 17.76 -25.21
N PRO A 276 -4.57 16.92 -25.80
CA PRO A 276 -4.02 15.74 -25.14
C PRO A 276 -3.13 16.13 -23.97
N VAL A 277 -3.10 15.27 -22.93
CA VAL A 277 -2.26 15.50 -21.76
C VAL A 277 -0.77 15.50 -22.12
N THR A 278 -0.04 16.43 -21.52
CA THR A 278 1.42 16.57 -21.62
C THR A 278 2.04 16.78 -20.25
N VAL A 279 3.32 16.46 -20.12
CA VAL A 279 4.11 16.70 -18.91
C VAL A 279 5.49 17.26 -19.31
N ALA A 280 6.10 18.07 -18.42
CA ALA A 280 7.47 18.54 -18.56
C ALA A 280 8.24 18.41 -17.24
N PRO A 281 8.47 17.16 -16.77
CA PRO A 281 8.92 16.89 -15.42
C PRO A 281 10.34 17.40 -15.14
N GLN A 282 10.55 17.82 -13.89
CA GLN A 282 11.83 18.27 -13.36
C GLN A 282 12.06 17.59 -12.02
N LEU A 283 13.16 16.85 -11.88
CA LEU A 283 13.62 16.38 -10.57
C LEU A 283 14.09 17.60 -9.78
N ILE A 284 13.36 17.95 -8.72
CA ILE A 284 13.61 19.15 -7.92
C ILE A 284 14.33 18.84 -6.60
N PHE A 285 14.22 17.60 -6.12
CA PHE A 285 14.87 17.14 -4.91
C PHE A 285 15.08 15.63 -4.95
N ASN A 286 16.22 15.18 -4.42
CA ASN A 286 16.42 13.78 -4.03
C ASN A 286 17.34 13.71 -2.81
N THR A 287 17.24 12.63 -2.06
CA THR A 287 18.08 12.39 -0.88
C THR A 287 18.27 10.91 -0.64
N PRO A 288 19.47 10.48 -0.15
CA PRO A 288 19.69 9.11 0.28
C PRO A 288 18.72 8.66 1.36
N GLY A 289 18.17 7.45 1.19
CA GLY A 289 17.37 6.77 2.18
C GLY A 289 18.17 6.09 3.29
N TRP A 290 19.48 6.34 3.37
CA TRP A 290 20.40 5.79 4.37
C TRP A 290 21.30 6.87 4.99
N ASP A 291 22.01 6.48 6.05
CA ASP A 291 23.11 7.26 6.63
C ASP A 291 24.26 6.35 7.06
N ASP A 292 25.42 6.93 7.34
CA ASP A 292 26.63 6.19 7.72
C ASP A 292 26.43 5.34 8.98
N GLN A 293 25.57 5.80 9.92
CA GLN A 293 25.25 5.04 11.13
C GLN A 293 24.48 3.75 10.78
N LEU A 294 23.48 3.82 9.89
CA LEU A 294 22.75 2.64 9.45
C LEU A 294 23.70 1.62 8.81
N LEU A 295 24.55 2.06 7.86
CA LEU A 295 25.50 1.18 7.18
C LEU A 295 26.48 0.51 8.16
N ALA A 296 26.89 1.23 9.21
CA ALA A 296 27.71 0.67 10.27
C ALA A 296 26.95 -0.35 11.14
N ASP A 297 25.68 -0.10 11.40
CA ASP A 297 24.82 -0.97 12.24
C ASP A 297 24.45 -2.28 11.54
N ILE A 298 24.14 -2.23 10.23
CA ILE A 298 23.75 -3.42 9.46
C ILE A 298 24.95 -4.17 8.84
N GLY A 299 26.06 -3.47 8.56
CA GLY A 299 27.29 -4.04 8.02
C GLY A 299 27.24 -4.39 6.52
N ASP A 300 26.22 -3.93 5.78
CA ASP A 300 26.06 -4.11 4.34
C ASP A 300 25.44 -2.85 3.68
N THR A 301 25.02 -2.95 2.41
CA THR A 301 24.46 -1.85 1.63
C THR A 301 23.05 -2.15 1.12
N SER A 302 22.36 -3.16 1.68
CA SER A 302 20.97 -3.50 1.34
C SER A 302 20.04 -2.52 2.07
N VAL A 303 19.77 -1.38 1.43
CA VAL A 303 19.06 -0.23 2.01
C VAL A 303 18.05 0.37 1.02
N SER A 304 17.49 -0.48 0.14
CA SER A 304 16.46 -0.09 -0.83
C SER A 304 15.22 0.52 -0.16
N ILE A 305 14.56 1.45 -0.84
CA ILE A 305 13.23 1.94 -0.45
C ILE A 305 12.21 1.20 -1.29
N GLU A 306 11.60 0.14 -0.73
CA GLU A 306 10.62 -0.73 -1.41
C GLU A 306 9.17 -0.37 -1.05
N ASN A 307 8.98 0.31 0.08
CA ASN A 307 7.67 0.76 0.53
C ASN A 307 7.21 2.06 -0.16
N SER A 308 5.90 2.27 -0.12
CA SER A 308 5.28 3.48 -0.63
C SER A 308 5.43 4.63 0.37
N VAL A 309 5.88 5.79 -0.09
CA VAL A 309 6.00 7.00 0.72
C VAL A 309 4.64 7.40 1.29
N ALA A 310 4.59 7.77 2.58
CA ALA A 310 3.43 8.35 3.23
C ALA A 310 3.69 9.82 3.59
N ILE A 311 2.68 10.68 3.47
CA ILE A 311 2.82 12.12 3.75
C ILE A 311 1.69 12.57 4.66
N SER A 312 2.04 13.34 5.70
CA SER A 312 1.10 14.06 6.56
C SER A 312 1.69 15.41 6.95
N GLY A 313 0.88 16.46 6.95
CA GLY A 313 1.38 17.81 7.11
C GLY A 313 2.38 18.16 6.01
N ASN A 314 3.57 18.53 6.42
CA ASN A 314 4.70 18.80 5.54
C ASN A 314 5.81 17.74 5.64
N THR A 315 5.53 16.57 6.19
CA THR A 315 6.55 15.54 6.38
C THR A 315 6.26 14.30 5.54
N ALA A 316 7.24 13.91 4.73
CA ALA A 316 7.26 12.65 4.00
C ALA A 316 7.95 11.58 4.85
N TYR A 317 7.29 10.41 5.01
CA TYR A 317 7.79 9.26 5.76
C TYR A 317 7.97 8.06 4.84
N PHE A 318 9.08 7.36 5.03
CA PHE A 318 9.40 6.10 4.35
C PHE A 318 10.37 5.28 5.19
N ALA A 319 10.52 4.02 4.87
CA ALA A 319 11.49 3.12 5.48
C ALA A 319 12.39 2.51 4.40
N ASN A 320 13.35 1.69 4.79
CA ASN A 320 14.21 0.97 3.86
C ASN A 320 14.52 -0.45 4.34
N SER A 321 15.13 -1.27 3.48
CA SER A 321 15.51 -2.66 3.78
C SER A 321 16.60 -2.80 4.84
N GLY A 322 17.24 -1.70 5.25
CA GLY A 322 18.10 -1.65 6.45
C GLY A 322 17.32 -1.41 7.75
N GLY A 323 16.00 -1.20 7.66
CA GLY A 323 15.13 -0.92 8.80
C GLY A 323 15.11 0.54 9.26
N LEU A 324 15.57 1.49 8.45
CA LEU A 324 15.59 2.90 8.83
C LEU A 324 14.30 3.61 8.41
N VAL A 325 13.45 3.91 9.39
CA VAL A 325 12.29 4.79 9.22
C VAL A 325 12.73 6.24 9.31
N GLN A 326 12.36 7.04 8.31
CA GLN A 326 12.74 8.43 8.19
C GLN A 326 11.54 9.34 7.98
N GLY A 327 11.62 10.58 8.50
CA GLY A 327 10.71 11.67 8.19
C GLY A 327 11.50 12.88 7.68
N TRP A 328 11.07 13.44 6.56
CA TRP A 328 11.70 14.58 5.91
C TRP A 328 10.71 15.74 5.80
N ASP A 329 11.06 16.91 6.36
CA ASP A 329 10.31 18.15 6.15
C ASP A 329 10.47 18.63 4.71
N ILE A 330 9.43 18.41 3.92
CA ILE A 330 9.31 18.82 2.51
C ILE A 330 8.55 20.15 2.33
N GLY A 331 8.17 20.82 3.43
CA GLY A 331 7.54 22.15 3.40
C GLY A 331 8.33 23.17 2.60
N PRO A 332 9.67 23.20 2.65
CA PRO A 332 10.48 24.10 1.80
C PRO A 332 10.26 23.96 0.29
N LEU A 333 9.70 22.86 -0.20
CA LEU A 333 9.39 22.63 -1.62
C LEU A 333 8.03 23.19 -2.06
N LEU A 334 7.19 23.62 -1.12
CA LEU A 334 5.92 24.29 -1.43
C LEU A 334 6.13 25.56 -2.27
N PRO A 335 5.15 25.99 -3.07
CA PRO A 335 5.22 27.26 -3.80
C PRO A 335 5.56 28.43 -2.88
N GLY A 336 6.66 29.14 -3.17
CA GLY A 336 7.15 30.23 -2.32
C GLY A 336 7.98 29.81 -1.11
N GLY A 337 8.23 28.52 -0.93
CA GLY A 337 9.11 27.99 0.13
C GLY A 337 10.59 28.28 -0.10
N ALA A 338 11.44 27.88 0.85
CA ALA A 338 12.88 28.17 0.86
C ALA A 338 13.69 27.35 -0.16
N GLY A 339 13.06 26.38 -0.82
CA GLY A 339 13.65 25.54 -1.85
C GLY A 339 14.37 24.28 -1.31
N PRO A 340 14.89 23.44 -2.22
CA PRO A 340 15.35 22.09 -1.90
C PRO A 340 16.54 22.05 -0.92
N SER A 341 17.37 23.08 -0.85
CA SER A 341 18.48 23.15 0.11
C SER A 341 18.06 23.32 1.57
N ALA A 342 16.78 23.65 1.82
CA ALA A 342 16.21 23.80 3.15
C ALA A 342 15.42 22.56 3.61
N VAL A 343 15.27 21.55 2.76
CA VAL A 343 14.67 20.25 3.14
C VAL A 343 15.59 19.56 4.13
N THR A 344 15.03 19.08 5.24
CA THR A 344 15.81 18.46 6.33
C THR A 344 15.11 17.19 6.84
N ARG A 345 15.91 16.23 7.30
CA ARG A 345 15.40 15.07 8.01
C ARG A 345 15.03 15.45 9.44
N THR A 346 13.76 15.26 9.81
CA THR A 346 13.22 15.61 11.12
C THR A 346 12.97 14.40 12.01
N PHE A 347 12.95 13.20 11.42
CA PHE A 347 12.67 11.95 12.13
C PHE A 347 13.63 10.85 11.68
N ARG A 348 14.10 10.04 12.63
CA ARG A 348 14.95 8.88 12.43
C ARG A 348 14.64 7.82 13.48
N PHE A 349 14.25 6.63 13.03
CA PHE A 349 14.07 5.47 13.91
C PHE A 349 14.58 4.21 13.22
N TRP A 350 15.40 3.41 13.90
CA TRP A 350 15.90 2.15 13.35
C TRP A 350 15.15 0.97 13.98
N THR A 351 14.42 0.22 13.16
CA THR A 351 13.69 -0.98 13.56
C THR A 351 14.62 -2.16 13.84
N GLY A 352 15.75 -2.18 13.15
CA GLY A 352 16.73 -3.27 13.26
C GLY A 352 16.57 -4.36 12.21
N ASP A 353 15.50 -4.36 11.42
CA ASP A 353 15.25 -5.37 10.37
C ASP A 353 14.60 -4.76 9.14
N ASP A 354 14.52 -5.51 8.07
CA ASP A 354 13.93 -5.11 6.80
C ASP A 354 12.52 -4.57 6.99
N THR A 355 12.19 -3.50 6.26
CA THR A 355 10.93 -2.77 6.44
C THR A 355 10.32 -2.43 5.08
N ASP A 356 9.64 -3.40 4.48
CA ASP A 356 8.94 -3.28 3.21
C ASP A 356 7.51 -2.75 3.37
N ALA A 357 6.91 -2.98 4.53
CA ALA A 357 5.62 -2.40 4.85
C ALA A 357 5.67 -0.88 4.80
N SER A 358 4.72 -0.27 4.10
CA SER A 358 4.60 1.19 4.07
C SER A 358 4.23 1.75 5.44
N VAL A 359 4.75 2.91 5.78
CA VAL A 359 4.37 3.64 7.00
C VAL A 359 2.91 4.07 6.86
N VAL A 360 2.10 3.79 7.89
CA VAL A 360 0.69 4.21 7.97
C VAL A 360 0.58 5.33 8.99
N ILE A 361 -0.11 6.43 8.65
CA ILE A 361 -0.20 7.62 9.50
C ILE A 361 -1.66 7.86 9.88
N ASP A 362 -1.95 7.88 11.17
CA ASP A 362 -3.31 8.11 11.65
C ASP A 362 -3.68 9.62 11.73
N ASP A 363 -4.91 9.87 12.13
CA ASP A 363 -5.48 11.21 12.31
C ASP A 363 -4.86 12.02 13.46
N GLU A 364 -4.09 11.37 14.34
CA GLU A 364 -3.31 12.02 15.41
C GLU A 364 -1.85 12.26 14.98
N GLY A 365 -1.46 11.82 13.76
CA GLY A 365 -0.09 11.90 13.24
C GLY A 365 0.85 10.83 13.78
N MET A 366 0.33 9.78 14.44
CA MET A 366 1.12 8.64 14.89
C MET A 366 1.48 7.75 13.70
N LEU A 367 2.68 7.21 13.72
CA LEU A 367 3.18 6.30 12.69
C LEU A 367 3.00 4.85 13.15
N TYR A 368 2.46 4.02 12.26
CA TYR A 368 2.44 2.57 12.43
C TYR A 368 3.41 1.95 11.44
N VAL A 369 4.37 1.19 11.96
CA VAL A 369 5.45 0.57 11.22
C VAL A 369 5.43 -0.92 11.48
N ALA A 370 5.60 -1.69 10.43
CA ALA A 370 5.78 -3.13 10.52
C ALA A 370 7.09 -3.51 9.82
N SER A 371 7.85 -4.42 10.41
CA SER A 371 9.12 -4.91 9.86
C SER A 371 9.15 -6.43 9.81
N GLU A 372 10.03 -6.95 9.01
CA GLU A 372 10.32 -8.36 8.97
C GLU A 372 11.18 -8.82 10.16
N TYR A 373 11.46 -10.09 10.22
CA TYR A 373 12.45 -10.69 11.10
C TYR A 373 13.38 -11.58 10.28
N GLU A 374 13.98 -11.01 9.25
CA GLU A 374 14.86 -11.68 8.30
C GLU A 374 16.33 -11.56 8.70
N ARG A 375 16.79 -10.32 8.95
CA ARG A 375 18.14 -10.02 9.46
C ARG A 375 18.34 -10.53 10.87
N SER A 376 17.25 -10.65 11.64
CA SER A 376 17.24 -11.18 13.01
C SER A 376 18.28 -10.50 13.91
N THR A 377 18.41 -9.17 13.80
CA THR A 377 19.37 -8.41 14.60
C THR A 377 18.96 -8.38 16.08
N ALA A 378 19.91 -8.07 16.95
CA ALA A 378 19.59 -7.85 18.37
C ALA A 378 18.62 -6.66 18.55
N ARG A 379 18.71 -5.64 17.67
CA ARG A 379 17.83 -4.47 17.69
C ARG A 379 16.40 -4.83 17.31
N SER A 380 16.19 -5.63 16.26
CA SER A 380 14.85 -6.06 15.87
C SER A 380 14.19 -6.96 16.92
N ALA A 381 14.98 -7.78 17.61
CA ALA A 381 14.49 -8.57 18.74
C ALA A 381 14.12 -7.71 19.97
N GLU A 382 14.83 -6.60 20.20
CA GLU A 382 14.54 -5.64 21.26
C GLU A 382 13.30 -4.80 20.96
N VAL A 383 13.20 -4.28 19.73
CA VAL A 383 12.12 -3.37 19.33
C VAL A 383 10.82 -4.12 19.02
N GLY A 384 10.90 -5.32 18.45
CA GLY A 384 9.73 -6.03 17.91
C GLY A 384 9.41 -5.63 16.48
N GLN A 385 8.40 -6.30 15.88
CA GLN A 385 8.12 -6.18 14.43
C GLN A 385 6.89 -5.34 14.11
N ILE A 386 6.04 -5.01 15.09
CA ILE A 386 4.86 -4.16 14.92
C ILE A 386 4.97 -3.01 15.91
N MET A 387 4.97 -1.78 15.44
CA MET A 387 5.32 -0.61 16.25
C MET A 387 4.34 0.56 16.05
N LYS A 388 4.08 1.31 17.12
CA LYS A 388 3.53 2.67 17.07
C LYS A 388 4.62 3.65 17.49
N LEU A 389 4.86 4.66 16.65
CA LEU A 389 5.86 5.69 16.89
C LEU A 389 5.20 7.08 16.96
N ASP A 390 5.68 7.91 17.89
CA ASP A 390 5.30 9.32 18.02
C ASP A 390 6.40 10.21 17.37
N PRO A 391 6.20 10.72 16.15
CA PRO A 391 7.23 11.51 15.48
C PRO A 391 7.47 12.87 16.13
N THR A 392 6.62 13.32 17.05
CA THR A 392 6.83 14.55 17.83
C THR A 392 7.87 14.37 18.93
N LYS A 393 8.28 13.14 19.21
CA LYS A 393 9.30 12.76 20.20
C LYS A 393 10.47 12.04 19.54
N PRO A 394 11.24 12.70 18.67
CA PRO A 394 12.25 12.03 17.84
C PRO A 394 13.37 11.35 18.65
N ASP A 395 13.62 11.77 19.89
CA ASP A 395 14.61 11.16 20.78
C ASP A 395 14.11 9.87 21.47
N ASP A 396 12.79 9.71 21.65
CA ASP A 396 12.15 8.54 22.25
C ASP A 396 10.76 8.32 21.63
N PRO A 397 10.71 7.90 20.35
CA PRO A 397 9.46 7.85 19.60
C PRO A 397 8.63 6.58 19.85
N LEU A 398 9.19 5.52 20.43
CA LEU A 398 8.50 4.24 20.57
C LEU A 398 7.40 4.31 21.64
N VAL A 399 6.13 4.30 21.20
CA VAL A 399 4.97 4.31 22.11
C VAL A 399 4.70 2.90 22.63
N TRP A 400 4.62 1.93 21.72
CA TRP A 400 4.49 0.52 22.02
C TRP A 400 4.99 -0.35 20.86
N SER A 401 5.32 -1.60 21.15
CA SER A 401 5.68 -2.57 20.12
C SER A 401 5.28 -4.00 20.49
N ILE A 402 5.15 -4.84 19.45
CA ILE A 402 4.78 -6.26 19.58
C ILE A 402 5.78 -7.10 18.78
N PRO A 403 6.39 -8.13 19.39
CA PRO A 403 7.27 -9.04 18.67
C PRO A 403 6.48 -10.09 17.87
N ASP A 404 6.97 -10.43 16.67
CA ASP A 404 6.53 -11.58 15.86
C ASP A 404 7.75 -12.33 15.32
N MET A 405 8.38 -13.14 16.16
CA MET A 405 9.64 -13.86 15.90
C MET A 405 9.46 -15.38 15.92
N GLY A 406 8.25 -15.87 16.19
CA GLY A 406 8.00 -17.29 16.47
C GLY A 406 7.68 -18.14 15.24
N ALA A 407 7.41 -17.54 14.10
CA ALA A 407 7.07 -18.22 12.85
C ALA A 407 8.31 -18.39 11.94
N ASN A 408 8.13 -19.05 10.81
CA ASN A 408 9.09 -19.07 9.70
C ASN A 408 8.31 -19.16 8.38
N PRO A 409 8.18 -18.07 7.63
CA PRO A 409 8.79 -16.75 7.86
C PRO A 409 8.19 -16.01 9.08
N ALA A 410 8.99 -15.16 9.71
CA ALA A 410 8.58 -14.32 10.84
C ALA A 410 8.49 -12.84 10.42
N GLY A 411 7.87 -12.02 11.28
CA GLY A 411 7.70 -10.60 11.04
C GLY A 411 6.52 -10.28 10.12
N VAL A 412 6.56 -9.10 9.53
CA VAL A 412 5.43 -8.53 8.78
C VAL A 412 5.92 -7.83 7.52
N TRP A 413 5.54 -8.35 6.35
CA TRP A 413 5.69 -7.68 5.04
C TRP A 413 4.51 -6.77 4.70
N ALA A 414 3.32 -7.19 5.11
CA ALA A 414 2.09 -6.50 4.78
C ALA A 414 2.00 -5.13 5.45
N THR A 415 1.49 -4.14 4.74
CA THR A 415 1.16 -2.84 5.32
C THR A 415 -0.10 -2.95 6.16
N PRO A 416 -0.08 -2.58 7.46
CA PRO A 416 -1.23 -2.66 8.35
C PRO A 416 -2.43 -1.84 7.88
N ALA A 417 -3.64 -2.20 8.37
CA ALA A 417 -4.84 -1.39 8.20
C ALA A 417 -5.27 -0.76 9.52
N ILE A 418 -5.73 0.50 9.44
CA ILE A 418 -6.40 1.16 10.56
C ILE A 418 -7.91 1.08 10.37
N HIS A 419 -8.61 0.62 11.40
CA HIS A 419 -10.06 0.70 11.44
C HIS A 419 -10.50 1.14 12.83
N ARG A 420 -11.06 2.36 12.92
CA ARG A 420 -11.46 2.96 14.19
C ARG A 420 -10.29 2.98 15.21
N GLY A 421 -10.47 2.42 16.39
CA GLY A 421 -9.42 2.30 17.42
C GLY A 421 -8.50 1.09 17.29
N THR A 422 -8.58 0.32 16.18
CA THR A 422 -7.85 -0.94 16.00
C THR A 422 -6.87 -0.84 14.84
N LEU A 423 -5.66 -1.36 15.06
CA LEU A 423 -4.69 -1.66 14.00
C LEU A 423 -4.83 -3.15 13.63
N ILE A 424 -4.99 -3.45 12.36
CA ILE A 424 -5.14 -4.81 11.84
C ILE A 424 -3.87 -5.20 11.11
N VAL A 425 -3.21 -6.26 11.57
CA VAL A 425 -1.89 -6.67 11.08
C VAL A 425 -1.88 -8.15 10.76
N PRO A 426 -1.70 -8.54 9.49
CA PRO A 426 -1.37 -9.92 9.16
C PRO A 426 0.14 -10.12 9.30
N THR A 427 0.56 -11.26 9.84
CA THR A 427 1.99 -11.60 9.96
C THR A 427 2.40 -12.61 8.90
N ASN A 428 3.68 -12.65 8.55
CA ASN A 428 4.23 -13.59 7.57
C ASN A 428 3.91 -15.05 7.89
N GLY A 429 3.77 -15.36 9.19
CA GLY A 429 3.40 -16.70 9.68
C GLY A 429 1.91 -17.05 9.58
N GLY A 430 1.06 -16.18 9.04
CA GLY A 430 -0.38 -16.43 8.87
C GLY A 430 -1.22 -16.09 10.10
N ARG A 431 -0.73 -15.28 11.04
CA ARG A 431 -1.55 -14.69 12.11
C ARG A 431 -2.17 -13.39 11.61
N LEU A 432 -3.44 -13.17 11.89
CA LEU A 432 -4.13 -11.91 11.64
C LEU A 432 -4.53 -11.31 12.99
N LEU A 433 -3.96 -10.19 13.34
CA LEU A 433 -4.06 -9.55 14.66
C LEU A 433 -4.92 -8.31 14.60
N GLY A 434 -5.83 -8.14 15.56
CA GLY A 434 -6.46 -6.87 15.89
C GLY A 434 -5.85 -6.30 17.16
N ILE A 435 -5.24 -5.12 17.05
CA ILE A 435 -4.42 -4.51 18.10
C ILE A 435 -5.05 -3.18 18.51
N ASP A 436 -5.16 -2.93 19.80
CA ASP A 436 -5.58 -1.61 20.31
C ASP A 436 -4.53 -0.56 19.95
N ARG A 437 -4.94 0.46 19.20
CA ARG A 437 -4.05 1.56 18.79
C ARG A 437 -3.50 2.36 19.98
N ALA A 438 -4.22 2.38 21.11
CA ALA A 438 -3.83 3.18 22.25
C ALA A 438 -2.62 2.61 23.00
N ASP A 439 -2.62 1.29 23.26
CA ASP A 439 -1.66 0.66 24.17
C ASP A 439 -0.95 -0.59 23.60
N GLY A 440 -1.29 -1.00 22.37
CA GLY A 440 -0.68 -2.17 21.73
C GLY A 440 -1.23 -3.51 22.22
N GLN A 441 -2.33 -3.54 22.98
CA GLN A 441 -2.93 -4.80 23.43
C GLN A 441 -3.50 -5.57 22.23
N ILE A 442 -3.16 -6.85 22.08
CA ILE A 442 -3.82 -7.73 21.11
C ILE A 442 -5.24 -8.01 21.63
N LEU A 443 -6.24 -7.51 20.90
CA LEU A 443 -7.66 -7.63 21.20
C LEU A 443 -8.22 -8.97 20.75
N TRP A 444 -7.78 -9.42 19.57
CA TRP A 444 -8.16 -10.68 18.95
C TRP A 444 -7.08 -11.17 17.98
N GLU A 445 -7.11 -12.47 17.69
CA GLU A 445 -6.21 -13.13 16.76
C GLU A 445 -6.94 -14.19 15.95
N LYS A 446 -6.68 -14.25 14.64
CA LYS A 446 -7.09 -15.32 13.74
C LYS A 446 -5.86 -16.04 13.19
N SER A 447 -6.00 -17.35 12.95
CA SER A 447 -5.02 -18.12 12.19
C SER A 447 -5.53 -18.34 10.79
N LEU A 448 -4.81 -17.85 9.80
CA LEU A 448 -5.09 -18.06 8.39
C LEU A 448 -4.46 -19.36 7.90
N PRO A 449 -5.03 -20.02 6.88
CA PRO A 449 -4.52 -21.28 6.36
C PRO A 449 -3.11 -21.22 5.76
N GLY A 450 -2.71 -20.03 5.25
CA GLY A 450 -1.40 -19.81 4.61
C GLY A 450 -0.64 -18.62 5.17
N PRO A 451 0.66 -18.49 4.82
CA PRO A 451 1.42 -17.28 5.03
C PRO A 451 0.70 -16.05 4.44
N THR A 452 1.00 -14.86 4.94
CA THR A 452 0.25 -13.67 4.55
C THR A 452 1.20 -12.51 4.27
N TRP A 453 1.26 -12.11 3.01
CA TRP A 453 2.02 -10.94 2.53
C TRP A 453 1.11 -9.83 2.02
N GLN A 454 -0.16 -10.16 1.76
CA GLN A 454 -1.16 -9.22 1.28
C GLN A 454 -1.62 -8.29 2.40
N SER A 455 -1.63 -6.99 2.11
CA SER A 455 -2.12 -5.97 3.03
C SER A 455 -3.64 -6.07 3.22
N PRO A 456 -4.15 -6.05 4.47
CA PRO A 456 -5.59 -6.11 4.75
C PRO A 456 -6.28 -4.84 4.29
N VAL A 457 -7.54 -4.93 3.90
CA VAL A 457 -8.40 -3.77 3.64
C VAL A 457 -9.66 -3.86 4.48
N VAL A 458 -10.17 -2.70 4.92
CA VAL A 458 -11.44 -2.63 5.65
C VAL A 458 -12.36 -1.65 4.93
N VAL A 459 -13.44 -2.19 4.36
CA VAL A 459 -14.45 -1.39 3.67
C VAL A 459 -15.74 -1.44 4.47
N ASP A 460 -16.27 -0.29 4.85
CA ASP A 460 -17.33 -0.14 5.86
C ASP A 460 -16.90 -0.83 7.18
N ASP A 461 -17.50 -1.91 7.57
CA ASP A 461 -17.12 -2.72 8.72
C ASP A 461 -16.71 -4.14 8.33
N VAL A 462 -16.29 -4.35 7.07
CA VAL A 462 -15.85 -5.66 6.56
C VAL A 462 -14.35 -5.65 6.31
N LEU A 463 -13.62 -6.44 7.09
CA LEU A 463 -12.21 -6.74 6.86
C LEU A 463 -12.08 -7.80 5.77
N ILE A 464 -11.24 -7.55 4.78
CA ILE A 464 -10.89 -8.50 3.73
C ILE A 464 -9.40 -8.77 3.78
N GLN A 465 -9.02 -10.06 3.82
CA GLN A 465 -7.64 -10.54 3.90
C GLN A 465 -7.42 -11.74 2.98
N GLY A 466 -6.39 -11.65 2.13
CA GLY A 466 -5.91 -12.79 1.35
C GLY A 466 -4.82 -13.59 2.08
N ASP A 467 -4.60 -14.83 1.68
CA ASP A 467 -3.46 -15.63 2.09
C ASP A 467 -2.74 -16.29 0.88
N CYS A 468 -1.53 -16.78 1.10
CA CYS A 468 -0.72 -17.39 0.03
C CYS A 468 -1.19 -18.81 -0.38
N ASN A 469 -2.19 -19.38 0.29
CA ASN A 469 -2.87 -20.59 -0.17
C ASN A 469 -3.99 -20.30 -1.19
N GLY A 470 -4.24 -19.00 -1.48
CA GLY A 470 -5.19 -18.54 -2.49
C GLY A 470 -6.59 -18.30 -1.96
N PHE A 471 -6.78 -18.21 -0.66
CA PHE A 471 -8.06 -17.87 -0.05
C PHE A 471 -8.19 -16.37 0.17
N LEU A 472 -9.42 -15.87 0.05
CA LEU A 472 -9.83 -14.54 0.42
C LEU A 472 -10.86 -14.62 1.55
N HIS A 473 -10.51 -14.11 2.72
CA HIS A 473 -11.34 -14.17 3.93
C HIS A 473 -12.01 -12.83 4.19
N ALA A 474 -13.24 -12.83 4.65
CA ALA A 474 -13.95 -11.64 5.12
C ALA A 474 -14.46 -11.82 6.54
N TYR A 475 -14.27 -10.77 7.36
CA TYR A 475 -14.69 -10.75 8.76
C TYR A 475 -15.48 -9.48 9.07
N ASP A 476 -16.48 -9.60 9.96
CA ASP A 476 -17.23 -8.46 10.51
C ASP A 476 -16.42 -7.81 11.64
N VAL A 477 -15.90 -6.61 11.39
CA VAL A 477 -15.14 -5.80 12.35
C VAL A 477 -15.94 -4.60 12.89
N SER A 478 -17.27 -4.64 12.79
CA SER A 478 -18.17 -3.62 13.35
C SER A 478 -18.00 -3.43 14.85
N GLN A 479 -17.52 -4.48 15.54
CA GLN A 479 -17.15 -4.47 16.96
C GLN A 479 -15.62 -4.64 17.08
N PRO A 480 -14.83 -3.58 16.89
CA PRO A 480 -13.39 -3.68 16.65
C PRO A 480 -12.60 -4.31 17.81
N ARG A 481 -13.15 -4.33 19.02
CA ARG A 481 -12.53 -4.95 20.21
C ARG A 481 -12.95 -6.40 20.46
N ALA A 482 -13.91 -6.91 19.71
CA ALA A 482 -14.38 -8.28 19.83
C ALA A 482 -13.73 -9.18 18.77
N ASP A 483 -13.65 -10.49 19.06
CA ASP A 483 -13.20 -11.48 18.06
C ASP A 483 -14.14 -11.45 16.85
N PRO A 484 -13.68 -11.06 15.64
CA PRO A 484 -14.56 -10.83 14.50
C PRO A 484 -15.07 -12.15 13.94
N PRO A 485 -16.41 -12.29 13.76
CA PRO A 485 -16.95 -13.45 13.07
C PRO A 485 -16.57 -13.43 11.58
N GLU A 486 -16.29 -14.62 11.04
CA GLU A 486 -16.09 -14.79 9.60
C GLU A 486 -17.43 -14.65 8.88
N LEU A 487 -17.45 -13.85 7.83
CA LEU A 487 -18.62 -13.64 6.96
C LEU A 487 -18.64 -14.63 5.80
N TRP A 488 -17.49 -14.79 5.14
CA TRP A 488 -17.29 -15.72 4.03
C TRP A 488 -15.80 -15.96 3.76
N THR A 489 -15.52 -17.06 3.06
CA THR A 489 -14.22 -17.38 2.46
C THR A 489 -14.43 -17.75 0.99
N LEU A 490 -13.62 -17.20 0.09
CA LEU A 490 -13.64 -17.43 -1.36
C LEU A 490 -12.33 -18.08 -1.81
#